data_3853145d29d97f90652f8ba2266c3189
#
_entry.id   3853145d29d97f90652f8ba2266c3189
#
_cell.length_a   1.000
_cell.length_b   1.000
_cell.length_c   1.000
_cell.angle_alpha   90.00
_cell.angle_beta   90.00
_cell.angle_gamma   90.00
#
_symmetry.space_group_name_H-M   'P 1'
#
loop_
_entity.id
_entity.type
_entity.pdbx_description
1 polymer ?
#
loop_
_entity_poly.entity_id
_entity_poly.type
_entity_poly.pdbx_seq_one_letter_code
_entity_poly.pdbx_strand_id
1 'polypeptide(L)'
;MTTDLFEVMRTCRAMRRYEPRDVPQETIDELIDLAIRAPSAGNTQNWTFVVVRDPAVKHALAEEVRKGTRWEASLSELAITHRVREGMIDEEEEGRARRVLAAFRRLAEEFDDVPVVVCVCAERGGGAVAGPGPLRVLRGAIDTYGVWGTLRFALAGKGFVAQGSWASVYPAVQNLLLAARGMGLGAVLTTPQLLGPPGRFEKVLDIPKGVRLAALIPIGYPKGKFGPVRRLPATVFKDRYGRS
;
A
#
# COMPACT_ATOMS: atom_id res chain seq x y z
N MET A 1 -3.15 -25.14 0.94
CA MET A 1 -2.05 -24.14 0.82
C MET A 1 -1.26 -24.48 -0.44
N THR A 2 -0.78 -23.49 -1.17
CA THR A 2 0.17 -23.72 -2.27
C THR A 2 1.52 -23.13 -1.90
N THR A 3 2.58 -23.91 -2.14
CA THR A 3 3.97 -23.50 -1.94
C THR A 3 4.65 -23.09 -3.26
N ASP A 4 3.94 -23.24 -4.39
CA ASP A 4 4.45 -22.78 -5.68
C ASP A 4 4.40 -21.24 -5.76
N LEU A 5 5.56 -20.63 -5.70
CA LEU A 5 5.71 -19.17 -5.76
C LEU A 5 5.11 -18.57 -7.04
N PHE A 6 5.29 -19.22 -8.18
CA PHE A 6 4.77 -18.69 -9.45
C PHE A 6 3.25 -18.77 -9.52
N GLU A 7 2.65 -19.81 -8.97
CA GLU A 7 1.19 -19.90 -8.83
C GLU A 7 0.67 -18.81 -7.88
N VAL A 8 1.31 -18.64 -6.73
CA VAL A 8 0.97 -17.58 -5.77
C VAL A 8 0.99 -16.22 -6.46
N MET A 9 2.04 -15.87 -7.18
CA MET A 9 2.18 -14.59 -7.89
C MET A 9 1.12 -14.41 -8.98
N ARG A 10 0.81 -15.47 -9.75
CA ARG A 10 -0.19 -15.41 -10.83
C ARG A 10 -1.62 -15.28 -10.33
N THR A 11 -1.89 -15.71 -9.10
CA THR A 11 -3.24 -15.79 -8.53
C THR A 11 -3.46 -14.86 -7.33
N CYS A 12 -2.43 -14.15 -6.87
CA CYS A 12 -2.55 -13.14 -5.83
C CYS A 12 -3.38 -11.96 -6.36
N ARG A 13 -4.52 -11.73 -5.76
CA ARG A 13 -5.45 -10.67 -6.12
C ARG A 13 -6.09 -10.05 -4.89
N ALA A 14 -6.56 -8.81 -5.03
CA ALA A 14 -7.25 -8.10 -3.97
C ALA A 14 -8.54 -8.83 -3.57
N MET A 15 -8.57 -9.41 -2.37
CA MET A 15 -9.74 -10.00 -1.75
C MET A 15 -10.31 -9.00 -0.75
N ARG A 16 -11.61 -8.69 -0.88
CA ARG A 16 -12.29 -7.64 -0.11
C ARG A 16 -13.50 -8.15 0.67
N ARG A 17 -13.76 -9.45 0.64
CA ARG A 17 -14.86 -10.10 1.35
C ARG A 17 -14.31 -11.29 2.11
N TYR A 18 -14.62 -11.36 3.39
CA TYR A 18 -14.05 -12.34 4.30
C TYR A 18 -15.15 -13.14 5.00
N GLU A 19 -14.83 -14.37 5.32
CA GLU A 19 -15.65 -15.20 6.19
C GLU A 19 -15.59 -14.64 7.63
N PRO A 20 -16.65 -14.81 8.44
CA PRO A 20 -16.66 -14.43 9.85
C PRO A 20 -15.86 -15.46 10.66
N ARG A 21 -14.61 -15.67 10.30
CA ARG A 21 -13.69 -16.63 10.90
C ARG A 21 -12.43 -15.91 11.31
N ASP A 22 -12.03 -16.09 12.56
CA ASP A 22 -10.79 -15.50 13.06
C ASP A 22 -9.54 -16.09 12.40
N VAL A 23 -8.50 -15.28 12.28
CA VAL A 23 -7.18 -15.69 11.80
C VAL A 23 -6.28 -15.86 13.01
N PRO A 24 -5.68 -17.06 13.25
CA PRO A 24 -4.81 -17.29 14.40
C PRO A 24 -3.67 -16.26 14.49
N GLN A 25 -3.27 -15.91 15.71
CA GLN A 25 -2.19 -14.94 15.92
C GLN A 25 -0.87 -15.44 15.33
N GLU A 26 -0.57 -16.71 15.48
CA GLU A 26 0.62 -17.35 14.94
C GLU A 26 0.71 -17.21 13.41
N THR A 27 -0.45 -17.25 12.74
CA THR A 27 -0.52 -17.02 11.28
C THR A 27 -0.18 -15.57 10.93
N ILE A 28 -0.63 -14.60 11.73
CA ILE A 28 -0.30 -13.19 11.50
C ILE A 28 1.18 -12.94 11.79
N ASP A 29 1.72 -13.55 12.83
CA ASP A 29 3.14 -13.43 13.18
C ASP A 29 4.03 -13.99 12.06
N GLU A 30 3.67 -15.14 11.49
CA GLU A 30 4.36 -15.71 10.33
C GLU A 30 4.25 -14.82 9.09
N LEU A 31 3.07 -14.21 8.83
CA LEU A 31 2.92 -13.25 7.74
C LEU A 31 3.84 -12.04 7.89
N ILE A 32 3.99 -11.53 9.10
CA ILE A 32 4.88 -10.40 9.40
C ILE A 32 6.34 -10.84 9.27
N ASP A 33 6.72 -12.01 9.76
CA ASP A 33 8.09 -12.54 9.58
C ASP A 33 8.46 -12.65 8.10
N LEU A 34 7.56 -13.17 7.27
CA LEU A 34 7.76 -13.25 5.82
C LEU A 34 7.78 -11.87 5.15
N ALA A 35 6.98 -10.93 5.63
CA ALA A 35 6.97 -9.56 5.12
C ALA A 35 8.33 -8.88 5.30
N ILE A 36 8.94 -9.00 6.47
CA ILE A 36 10.23 -8.36 6.78
C ILE A 36 11.45 -9.00 6.10
N ARG A 37 11.27 -10.08 5.33
CA ARG A 37 12.31 -10.63 4.43
C ARG A 37 12.50 -9.77 3.18
N ALA A 38 11.73 -8.72 3.01
CA ALA A 38 11.88 -7.76 1.93
C ALA A 38 13.20 -6.98 2.04
N PRO A 39 13.80 -6.56 0.91
CA PRO A 39 14.96 -5.66 0.94
C PRO A 39 14.54 -4.27 1.43
N SER A 40 15.44 -3.59 2.12
CA SER A 40 15.29 -2.18 2.47
C SER A 40 16.57 -1.40 2.19
N ALA A 41 16.44 -0.14 1.79
CA ALA A 41 17.58 0.70 1.46
C ALA A 41 18.53 0.83 2.65
N GLY A 42 19.82 0.50 2.45
CA GLY A 42 20.81 0.50 3.53
C GLY A 42 20.47 -0.44 4.69
N ASN A 43 19.62 -1.46 4.47
CA ASN A 43 19.13 -2.36 5.51
C ASN A 43 18.49 -1.62 6.69
N THR A 44 17.78 -0.52 6.41
CA THR A 44 17.20 0.36 7.44
C THR A 44 16.05 -0.27 8.19
N GLN A 45 15.34 -1.22 7.57
CA GLN A 45 14.22 -1.96 8.16
C GLN A 45 13.21 -1.04 8.87
N ASN A 46 12.87 0.07 8.22
CA ASN A 46 12.09 1.18 8.76
C ASN A 46 10.57 0.95 8.74
N TRP A 47 10.15 -0.29 8.76
CA TRP A 47 8.76 -0.69 8.89
C TRP A 47 8.37 -1.00 10.33
N THR A 48 7.14 -0.68 10.66
CA THR A 48 6.48 -1.06 11.91
C THR A 48 5.08 -1.58 11.57
N PHE A 49 4.62 -2.59 12.28
CA PHE A 49 3.30 -3.19 12.06
C PHE A 49 2.42 -2.98 13.29
N VAL A 50 1.18 -2.54 13.07
CA VAL A 50 0.14 -2.51 14.11
C VAL A 50 -0.94 -3.50 13.70
N VAL A 51 -1.14 -4.53 14.49
CA VAL A 51 -2.17 -5.56 14.26
C VAL A 51 -3.42 -5.17 15.01
N VAL A 52 -4.48 -4.89 14.28
CA VAL A 52 -5.75 -4.41 14.85
C VAL A 52 -6.79 -5.54 14.82
N ARG A 53 -7.21 -5.96 16.00
CA ARG A 53 -8.29 -6.92 16.24
C ARG A 53 -9.40 -6.33 17.11
N ASP A 54 -9.05 -5.38 17.98
CA ASP A 54 -10.01 -4.73 18.88
C ASP A 54 -11.19 -4.14 18.11
N PRO A 55 -12.44 -4.48 18.45
CA PRO A 55 -13.62 -4.03 17.72
C PRO A 55 -13.80 -2.50 17.73
N ALA A 56 -13.45 -1.82 18.84
CA ALA A 56 -13.60 -0.38 18.95
C ALA A 56 -12.58 0.35 18.06
N VAL A 57 -11.33 -0.13 18.04
CA VAL A 57 -10.29 0.42 17.14
C VAL A 57 -10.63 0.14 15.69
N LYS A 58 -11.10 -1.09 15.35
CA LYS A 58 -11.57 -1.41 13.98
C LYS A 58 -12.71 -0.50 13.55
N HIS A 59 -13.68 -0.26 14.43
CA HIS A 59 -14.80 0.65 14.16
C HIS A 59 -14.33 2.07 13.88
N ALA A 60 -13.42 2.59 14.69
CA ALA A 60 -12.83 3.91 14.46
C ALA A 60 -12.06 4.01 13.14
N LEU A 61 -11.32 2.95 12.76
CA LEU A 61 -10.69 2.86 11.45
C LEU A 61 -11.72 2.81 10.32
N ALA A 62 -12.79 2.00 10.49
CA ALA A 62 -13.86 1.86 9.50
C ALA A 62 -14.56 3.19 9.22
N GLU A 63 -14.80 4.03 10.23
CA GLU A 63 -15.33 5.37 10.04
C GLU A 63 -14.44 6.23 9.14
N GLU A 64 -13.13 6.20 9.37
CA GLU A 64 -12.18 6.95 8.55
C GLU A 64 -12.06 6.38 7.13
N VAL A 65 -12.12 5.04 6.98
CA VAL A 65 -12.16 4.36 5.68
C VAL A 65 -13.42 4.77 4.90
N ARG A 66 -14.60 4.74 5.55
CA ARG A 66 -15.87 5.15 4.92
C ARG A 66 -15.86 6.60 4.46
N LYS A 67 -15.29 7.52 5.27
CA LYS A 67 -15.13 8.94 4.87
C LYS A 67 -14.27 9.10 3.62
N GLY A 68 -13.09 8.47 3.60
CA GLY A 68 -12.20 8.49 2.44
C GLY A 68 -12.83 7.86 1.19
N THR A 69 -13.50 6.70 1.37
CA THR A 69 -14.17 5.98 0.29
C THR A 69 -15.31 6.80 -0.33
N ARG A 70 -16.12 7.50 0.46
CA ARG A 70 -17.17 8.38 -0.08
C ARG A 70 -16.60 9.46 -1.00
N TRP A 71 -15.51 10.09 -0.58
CA TRP A 71 -14.81 11.10 -1.38
C TRP A 71 -14.28 10.52 -2.70
N GLU A 72 -13.49 9.45 -2.62
CA GLU A 72 -12.90 8.80 -3.81
C GLU A 72 -13.96 8.24 -4.74
N ALA A 73 -15.03 7.63 -4.20
CA ALA A 73 -16.13 7.10 -4.99
C ALA A 73 -16.83 8.19 -5.80
N SER A 74 -17.01 9.39 -5.22
CA SER A 74 -17.60 10.52 -5.94
C SER A 74 -16.72 10.96 -7.11
N LEU A 75 -15.40 11.06 -6.90
CA LEU A 75 -14.45 11.41 -7.97
C LEU A 75 -14.41 10.33 -9.05
N SER A 76 -14.37 9.05 -8.66
CA SER A 76 -14.35 7.92 -9.59
C SER A 76 -15.62 7.86 -10.45
N GLU A 77 -16.79 8.11 -9.87
CA GLU A 77 -18.06 8.16 -10.57
C GLU A 77 -18.06 9.28 -11.64
N LEU A 78 -17.60 10.48 -11.26
CA LEU A 78 -17.45 11.60 -12.19
C LEU A 78 -16.47 11.27 -13.33
N ALA A 79 -15.33 10.64 -13.00
CA ALA A 79 -14.33 10.25 -13.99
C ALA A 79 -14.86 9.17 -14.96
N ILE A 80 -15.58 8.16 -14.46
CA ILE A 80 -16.20 7.13 -15.29
C ILE A 80 -17.21 7.78 -16.23
N THR A 81 -18.12 8.61 -15.69
CA THR A 81 -19.17 9.29 -16.47
C THR A 81 -18.56 10.18 -17.56
N HIS A 82 -17.51 10.94 -17.23
CA HIS A 82 -16.79 11.76 -18.21
C HIS A 82 -16.20 10.91 -19.34
N ARG A 83 -15.45 9.83 -19.00
CA ARG A 83 -14.81 8.96 -19.97
C ARG A 83 -15.80 8.27 -20.91
N VAL A 84 -16.97 7.86 -20.38
CA VAL A 84 -18.07 7.30 -21.20
C VAL A 84 -18.60 8.34 -22.15
N ARG A 85 -18.90 9.56 -21.67
CA ARG A 85 -19.44 10.65 -22.49
C ARG A 85 -18.50 11.05 -23.62
N GLU A 86 -17.20 11.07 -23.36
CA GLU A 86 -16.17 11.41 -24.36
C GLU A 86 -15.75 10.22 -25.24
N GLY A 87 -16.40 9.05 -25.11
CA GLY A 87 -16.07 7.86 -25.89
C GLY A 87 -14.67 7.28 -25.64
N MET A 88 -14.11 7.56 -24.46
CA MET A 88 -12.73 7.15 -24.08
C MET A 88 -12.66 5.69 -23.59
N ILE A 89 -13.79 5.11 -23.23
CA ILE A 89 -13.93 3.73 -22.78
C ILE A 89 -15.19 3.11 -23.39
N ASP A 90 -15.09 1.80 -23.66
CA ASP A 90 -16.21 1.01 -24.12
C ASP A 90 -17.08 0.48 -22.96
N GLU A 91 -18.20 -0.18 -23.28
CA GLU A 91 -19.13 -0.76 -22.30
C GLU A 91 -18.46 -1.82 -21.40
N GLU A 92 -17.51 -2.60 -21.92
CA GLU A 92 -16.80 -3.61 -21.14
C GLU A 92 -15.90 -2.94 -20.11
N GLU A 93 -15.19 -1.89 -20.50
CA GLU A 93 -14.31 -1.10 -19.63
C GLU A 93 -15.12 -0.33 -18.58
N GLU A 94 -16.26 0.27 -18.97
CA GLU A 94 -17.18 0.91 -18.02
C GLU A 94 -17.68 -0.10 -16.99
N GLY A 95 -18.20 -1.23 -17.44
CA GLY A 95 -18.68 -2.30 -16.55
C GLY A 95 -17.60 -2.80 -15.60
N ARG A 96 -16.35 -2.86 -16.06
CA ARG A 96 -15.20 -3.22 -15.24
C ARG A 96 -14.90 -2.15 -14.17
N ALA A 97 -14.86 -0.88 -14.56
CA ALA A 97 -14.63 0.24 -13.65
C ALA A 97 -15.70 0.32 -12.56
N ARG A 98 -16.97 0.17 -12.93
CA ARG A 98 -18.10 0.16 -11.97
C ARG A 98 -18.01 -1.02 -11.00
N ARG A 99 -17.62 -2.22 -11.46
CA ARG A 99 -17.41 -3.39 -10.57
C ARG A 99 -16.27 -3.16 -9.56
N VAL A 100 -15.18 -2.53 -9.99
CA VAL A 100 -14.06 -2.17 -9.09
C VAL A 100 -14.53 -1.18 -8.03
N LEU A 101 -15.26 -0.14 -8.43
CA LEU A 101 -15.81 0.87 -7.53
C LEU A 101 -16.80 0.26 -6.52
N ALA A 102 -17.69 -0.64 -6.99
CA ALA A 102 -18.63 -1.34 -6.12
C ALA A 102 -17.90 -2.23 -5.08
N ALA A 103 -16.84 -2.93 -5.50
CA ALA A 103 -16.03 -3.75 -4.59
C ALA A 103 -15.28 -2.90 -3.54
N PHE A 104 -14.87 -1.68 -3.91
CA PHE A 104 -14.22 -0.73 -3.02
C PHE A 104 -15.22 -0.16 -1.98
N ARG A 105 -16.40 0.27 -2.42
CA ARG A 105 -17.49 0.72 -1.53
C ARG A 105 -17.87 -0.37 -0.52
N ARG A 106 -18.05 -1.60 -1.00
CA ARG A 106 -18.41 -2.73 -0.14
C ARG A 106 -17.38 -3.01 0.94
N LEU A 107 -16.08 -2.98 0.60
CA LEU A 107 -15.04 -3.15 1.61
C LEU A 107 -15.15 -2.09 2.72
N ALA A 108 -15.45 -0.85 2.37
CA ALA A 108 -15.62 0.23 3.35
C ALA A 108 -16.86 0.03 4.23
N GLU A 109 -17.96 -0.47 3.65
CA GLU A 109 -19.19 -0.79 4.37
C GLU A 109 -19.00 -1.97 5.33
N GLU A 110 -18.34 -3.05 4.86
CA GLU A 110 -18.09 -4.29 5.61
C GLU A 110 -16.77 -4.23 6.41
N PHE A 111 -16.15 -3.06 6.62
CA PHE A 111 -14.80 -2.97 7.22
C PHE A 111 -14.77 -3.39 8.69
N ASP A 112 -15.83 -3.18 9.44
CA ASP A 112 -15.97 -3.63 10.82
C ASP A 112 -15.90 -5.16 10.96
N ASP A 113 -16.37 -5.88 9.92
CA ASP A 113 -16.45 -7.34 9.89
C ASP A 113 -15.12 -8.01 9.46
N VAL A 114 -14.11 -7.21 9.11
CA VAL A 114 -12.78 -7.75 8.75
C VAL A 114 -12.17 -8.44 9.96
N PRO A 115 -11.72 -9.72 9.86
CA PRO A 115 -11.18 -10.46 11.00
C PRO A 115 -9.97 -9.77 11.64
N VAL A 116 -9.02 -9.29 10.82
CA VAL A 116 -7.83 -8.59 11.28
C VAL A 116 -7.37 -7.56 10.25
N VAL A 117 -6.89 -6.41 10.72
CA VAL A 117 -6.27 -5.39 9.89
C VAL A 117 -4.82 -5.22 10.31
N VAL A 118 -3.89 -5.45 9.38
CA VAL A 118 -2.47 -5.14 9.58
C VAL A 118 -2.20 -3.77 9.01
N CYS A 119 -1.88 -2.82 9.88
CA CYS A 119 -1.50 -1.46 9.52
C CYS A 119 0.02 -1.39 9.41
N VAL A 120 0.53 -1.11 8.21
CA VAL A 120 1.96 -1.03 7.95
C VAL A 120 2.38 0.43 8.01
N CYS A 121 3.36 0.72 8.85
CA CYS A 121 3.87 2.06 9.09
C CYS A 121 5.32 2.17 8.61
N ALA A 122 5.73 3.40 8.28
CA ALA A 122 7.08 3.75 7.91
C ALA A 122 7.60 4.88 8.80
N GLU A 123 8.78 4.70 9.38
CA GLU A 123 9.47 5.79 10.07
C GLU A 123 10.02 6.81 9.06
N ARG A 124 9.83 8.10 9.34
CA ARG A 124 10.43 9.17 8.54
C ARG A 124 11.93 9.19 8.77
N GLY A 125 12.70 9.06 7.69
CA GLY A 125 14.16 9.11 7.75
C GLY A 125 14.78 7.84 8.32
N GLY A 126 14.13 6.71 8.20
CA GLY A 126 14.64 5.41 8.61
C GLY A 126 16.08 5.22 8.17
N GLY A 127 16.98 5.08 9.14
CA GLY A 127 18.39 4.90 8.92
C GLY A 127 19.19 6.19 8.69
N ALA A 128 18.71 7.35 9.11
CA ALA A 128 19.62 8.44 9.37
C ALA A 128 20.58 7.99 10.50
N VAL A 129 21.57 7.16 10.14
CA VAL A 129 22.81 7.05 10.92
C VAL A 129 23.18 8.49 11.25
N ALA A 130 23.55 8.76 12.50
CA ALA A 130 24.07 10.07 12.89
C ALA A 130 25.13 10.45 11.87
N GLY A 131 24.69 11.17 10.83
CA GLY A 131 25.48 11.43 9.64
C GLY A 131 26.50 12.52 9.93
N PRO A 132 27.49 12.71 9.08
CA PRO A 132 28.37 13.85 9.14
C PRO A 132 27.51 15.11 9.16
N GLY A 133 27.82 16.06 10.04
CA GLY A 133 27.03 17.27 10.23
C GLY A 133 26.66 17.97 8.90
N PRO A 134 25.60 18.79 8.89
CA PRO A 134 24.99 19.31 7.67
C PRO A 134 25.97 20.00 6.72
N LEU A 135 27.01 20.63 7.24
CA LEU A 135 28.07 21.26 6.44
C LEU A 135 28.92 20.25 5.65
N ARG A 136 29.20 19.08 6.21
CA ARG A 136 29.92 18.02 5.49
C ARG A 136 29.09 17.40 4.40
N VAL A 137 27.79 17.19 4.66
CA VAL A 137 26.83 16.70 3.65
C VAL A 137 26.73 17.71 2.51
N LEU A 138 26.58 19.00 2.81
CA LEU A 138 26.50 20.07 1.82
C LEU A 138 27.78 20.15 0.97
N ARG A 139 28.95 20.10 1.62
CA ARG A 139 30.24 20.12 0.90
C ARG A 139 30.39 18.91 -0.03
N GLY A 140 30.10 17.71 0.47
CA GLY A 140 30.13 16.49 -0.36
C GLY A 140 29.17 16.54 -1.53
N ALA A 141 27.99 17.13 -1.36
CA ALA A 141 27.02 17.32 -2.43
C ALA A 141 27.54 18.31 -3.49
N ILE A 142 28.15 19.43 -3.06
CA ILE A 142 28.75 20.42 -3.96
C ILE A 142 29.93 19.83 -4.73
N ASP A 143 30.79 19.08 -4.05
CA ASP A 143 31.95 18.41 -4.65
C ASP A 143 31.50 17.36 -5.71
N THR A 144 30.36 16.71 -5.50
CA THR A 144 29.85 15.65 -6.39
C THR A 144 28.99 16.19 -7.54
N TYR A 145 28.09 17.14 -7.26
CA TYR A 145 27.06 17.59 -8.21
C TYR A 145 27.22 19.06 -8.63
N GLY A 146 28.19 19.76 -8.07
CA GLY A 146 28.34 21.20 -8.23
C GLY A 146 27.26 21.98 -7.48
N VAL A 147 27.38 23.32 -7.44
CA VAL A 147 26.43 24.20 -6.73
C VAL A 147 25.02 24.06 -7.28
N TRP A 148 24.84 24.11 -8.59
CA TRP A 148 23.51 24.02 -9.22
C TRP A 148 22.85 22.65 -9.05
N GLY A 149 23.60 21.56 -9.16
CA GLY A 149 23.10 20.21 -8.89
C GLY A 149 22.67 20.06 -7.45
N THR A 150 23.44 20.55 -6.51
CA THR A 150 23.11 20.56 -5.07
C THR A 150 21.86 21.37 -4.76
N LEU A 151 21.70 22.55 -5.37
CA LEU A 151 20.48 23.35 -5.22
C LEU A 151 19.25 22.62 -5.74
N ARG A 152 19.31 22.04 -6.93
CA ARG A 152 18.22 21.22 -7.50
C ARG A 152 17.87 20.04 -6.61
N PHE A 153 18.87 19.35 -6.07
CA PHE A 153 18.66 18.26 -5.12
C PHE A 153 18.00 18.73 -3.82
N ALA A 154 18.43 19.87 -3.26
CA ALA A 154 17.83 20.45 -2.06
C ALA A 154 16.35 20.87 -2.27
N LEU A 155 16.02 21.43 -3.43
CA LEU A 155 14.65 21.77 -3.80
C LEU A 155 13.75 20.53 -3.99
N ALA A 156 14.31 19.45 -4.53
CA ALA A 156 13.61 18.16 -4.69
C ALA A 156 13.53 17.36 -3.37
N GLY A 157 14.36 17.67 -2.37
CA GLY A 157 14.74 16.80 -1.27
C GLY A 157 13.61 16.25 -0.41
N LYS A 158 12.55 17.04 -0.13
CA LYS A 158 11.44 16.56 0.72
C LYS A 158 10.65 15.43 0.07
N GLY A 159 10.43 15.51 -1.24
CA GLY A 159 9.77 14.45 -2.01
C GLY A 159 10.63 13.21 -2.15
N PHE A 160 11.92 13.39 -2.39
CA PHE A 160 12.86 12.30 -2.61
C PHE A 160 13.08 11.43 -1.37
N VAL A 161 13.22 12.04 -0.19
CA VAL A 161 13.35 11.31 1.09
C VAL A 161 12.08 10.51 1.40
N ALA A 162 10.90 11.08 1.12
CA ALA A 162 9.65 10.36 1.29
C ALA A 162 9.55 9.14 0.36
N GLN A 163 9.93 9.29 -0.91
CA GLN A 163 9.94 8.19 -1.88
C GLN A 163 10.89 7.05 -1.43
N GLY A 164 12.07 7.37 -0.90
CA GLY A 164 13.01 6.38 -0.39
C GLY A 164 12.44 5.54 0.76
N SER A 165 11.72 6.15 1.69
CA SER A 165 11.05 5.43 2.77
C SER A 165 9.97 4.48 2.26
N TRP A 166 9.13 4.92 1.33
CA TRP A 166 8.08 4.09 0.74
C TRP A 166 8.64 2.94 -0.11
N ALA A 167 9.73 3.17 -0.85
CA ALA A 167 10.41 2.15 -1.64
C ALA A 167 10.88 0.95 -0.81
N SER A 168 11.20 1.14 0.47
CA SER A 168 11.55 0.05 1.39
C SER A 168 10.32 -0.66 1.98
N VAL A 169 9.24 0.06 2.25
CA VAL A 169 8.07 -0.50 2.94
C VAL A 169 7.16 -1.29 2.00
N TYR A 170 6.92 -0.83 0.76
CA TYR A 170 6.02 -1.53 -0.16
C TYR A 170 6.50 -2.91 -0.59
N PRO A 171 7.80 -3.23 -0.72
CA PRO A 171 8.25 -4.62 -0.88
C PRO A 171 7.82 -5.53 0.27
N ALA A 172 7.89 -5.05 1.52
CA ALA A 172 7.40 -5.82 2.68
C ALA A 172 5.89 -6.04 2.61
N VAL A 173 5.12 -5.02 2.22
CA VAL A 173 3.68 -5.16 1.97
C VAL A 173 3.42 -6.21 0.90
N GLN A 174 4.16 -6.20 -0.22
CA GLN A 174 3.97 -7.17 -1.28
C GLN A 174 4.29 -8.61 -0.81
N ASN A 175 5.37 -8.79 -0.03
CA ASN A 175 5.67 -10.09 0.56
C ASN A 175 4.52 -10.58 1.46
N LEU A 176 3.96 -9.71 2.30
CA LEU A 176 2.82 -10.04 3.15
C LEU A 176 1.60 -10.50 2.32
N LEU A 177 1.28 -9.80 1.22
CA LEU A 177 0.18 -10.19 0.34
C LEU A 177 0.40 -11.56 -0.34
N LEU A 178 1.64 -11.84 -0.78
CA LEU A 178 2.00 -13.11 -1.37
C LEU A 178 1.97 -14.24 -0.34
N ALA A 179 2.49 -14.01 0.86
CA ALA A 179 2.44 -14.96 1.96
C ALA A 179 0.99 -15.28 2.36
N ALA A 180 0.14 -14.26 2.51
CA ALA A 180 -1.29 -14.45 2.77
C ALA A 180 -1.95 -15.33 1.70
N ARG A 181 -1.66 -15.06 0.40
CA ARG A 181 -2.16 -15.90 -0.70
C ARG A 181 -1.63 -17.34 -0.60
N GLY A 182 -0.35 -17.54 -0.31
CA GLY A 182 0.27 -18.87 -0.13
C GLY A 182 -0.39 -19.68 0.99
N MET A 183 -0.76 -19.03 2.08
CA MET A 183 -1.48 -19.62 3.21
C MET A 183 -3.00 -19.77 2.97
N GLY A 184 -3.52 -19.37 1.81
CA GLY A 184 -4.95 -19.43 1.50
C GLY A 184 -5.77 -18.30 2.10
N LEU A 185 -5.14 -17.27 2.65
CA LEU A 185 -5.80 -16.08 3.16
C LEU A 185 -6.02 -15.04 2.07
N GLY A 186 -7.15 -14.36 2.14
CA GLY A 186 -7.44 -13.17 1.35
C GLY A 186 -6.85 -11.94 2.01
N ALA A 187 -6.23 -11.09 1.20
CA ALA A 187 -5.72 -9.79 1.64
C ALA A 187 -5.88 -8.75 0.54
N VAL A 188 -5.84 -7.49 0.91
CA VAL A 188 -5.81 -6.37 -0.04
C VAL A 188 -5.01 -5.21 0.53
N LEU A 189 -4.13 -4.63 -0.29
CA LEU A 189 -3.50 -3.35 0.01
C LEU A 189 -4.54 -2.24 -0.17
N THR A 190 -4.77 -1.46 0.88
CA THR A 190 -5.57 -0.23 0.81
C THR A 190 -4.81 0.97 1.37
N THR A 191 -5.07 2.14 0.81
CA THR A 191 -4.41 3.40 1.20
C THR A 191 -5.42 4.52 1.47
N PRO A 192 -6.46 4.29 2.27
CA PRO A 192 -7.51 5.30 2.53
C PRO A 192 -6.97 6.51 3.30
N GLN A 193 -5.82 6.40 3.95
CA GLN A 193 -5.13 7.51 4.61
C GLN A 193 -4.68 8.60 3.63
N LEU A 194 -4.56 8.29 2.33
CA LEU A 194 -4.24 9.26 1.29
C LEU A 194 -5.47 10.05 0.80
N LEU A 195 -6.67 9.64 1.22
CA LEU A 195 -7.95 10.18 0.79
C LEU A 195 -8.51 11.14 1.83
N GLY A 196 -7.98 12.34 1.92
CA GLY A 196 -8.43 13.39 2.83
C GLY A 196 -7.34 13.96 3.74
N PRO A 197 -7.70 14.70 4.80
CA PRO A 197 -6.72 15.32 5.68
C PRO A 197 -5.74 14.31 6.29
N PRO A 198 -4.43 14.61 6.34
CA PRO A 198 -3.43 13.71 6.89
C PRO A 198 -3.57 13.55 8.42
N GLY A 199 -3.10 12.42 8.95
CA GLY A 199 -3.03 12.19 10.39
C GLY A 199 -4.29 11.59 11.02
N ARG A 200 -5.37 11.38 10.26
CA ARG A 200 -6.64 10.82 10.78
C ARG A 200 -6.47 9.41 11.31
N PHE A 201 -5.85 8.55 10.53
CA PHE A 201 -5.59 7.15 10.88
C PHE A 201 -4.51 7.03 11.95
N GLU A 202 -3.47 7.87 11.85
CA GLU A 202 -2.41 7.93 12.84
C GLU A 202 -2.96 8.29 14.22
N LYS A 203 -3.97 9.17 14.30
CA LYS A 203 -4.65 9.51 15.54
C LYS A 203 -5.45 8.34 16.11
N VAL A 204 -6.15 7.57 15.27
CA VAL A 204 -6.91 6.37 15.72
C VAL A 204 -5.98 5.29 16.27
N LEU A 205 -4.78 5.17 15.70
CA LEU A 205 -3.81 4.13 16.04
C LEU A 205 -2.74 4.59 17.03
N ASP A 206 -2.83 5.81 17.58
CA ASP A 206 -1.85 6.42 18.46
C ASP A 206 -0.42 6.41 17.88
N ILE A 207 -0.30 6.55 16.53
CA ILE A 207 0.99 6.54 15.86
C ILE A 207 1.77 7.82 16.19
N PRO A 208 3.01 7.70 16.70
CA PRO A 208 3.79 8.86 17.14
C PRO A 208 4.21 9.77 15.99
N LYS A 209 4.53 11.03 16.32
CA LYS A 209 5.11 11.97 15.34
C LYS A 209 6.40 11.39 14.74
N GLY A 210 6.53 11.49 13.41
CA GLY A 210 7.69 10.94 12.69
C GLY A 210 7.46 9.58 12.07
N VAL A 211 6.41 8.87 12.48
CA VAL A 211 5.94 7.63 11.83
C VAL A 211 4.72 7.95 10.97
N ARG A 212 4.57 7.28 9.84
CA ARG A 212 3.47 7.48 8.90
C ARG A 212 2.85 6.15 8.53
N LEU A 213 1.54 6.11 8.49
CA LEU A 213 0.82 4.96 7.95
C LEU A 213 1.05 4.84 6.44
N ALA A 214 1.59 3.70 6.02
CA ALA A 214 1.85 3.36 4.62
C ALA A 214 0.67 2.68 3.96
N ALA A 215 0.07 1.71 4.68
CA ALA A 215 -1.02 0.89 4.16
C ALA A 215 -1.85 0.28 5.28
N LEU A 216 -3.13 0.05 4.99
CA LEU A 216 -3.98 -0.85 5.76
C LEU A 216 -4.19 -2.12 4.94
N ILE A 217 -3.96 -3.27 5.58
CA ILE A 217 -4.08 -4.58 4.95
C ILE A 217 -5.16 -5.39 5.71
N PRO A 218 -6.42 -5.31 5.27
CA PRO A 218 -7.46 -6.23 5.72
C PRO A 218 -7.10 -7.66 5.35
N ILE A 219 -7.20 -8.59 6.30
CA ILE A 219 -6.83 -10.01 6.14
C ILE A 219 -7.91 -10.90 6.73
N GLY A 220 -8.21 -12.00 6.05
CA GLY A 220 -9.16 -13.01 6.53
C GLY A 220 -9.29 -14.17 5.54
N TYR A 221 -10.09 -15.17 5.87
CA TYR A 221 -10.45 -16.24 4.93
C TYR A 221 -11.38 -15.67 3.86
N PRO A 222 -11.04 -15.80 2.55
CA PRO A 222 -11.78 -15.13 1.51
C PRO A 222 -13.11 -15.83 1.20
N LYS A 223 -14.21 -15.08 1.07
CA LYS A 223 -15.50 -15.59 0.54
C LYS A 223 -15.46 -15.88 -0.97
N GLY A 224 -14.36 -15.57 -1.65
CA GLY A 224 -14.17 -15.80 -3.08
C GLY A 224 -13.07 -16.81 -3.36
N LYS A 225 -12.96 -17.25 -4.62
CA LYS A 225 -11.90 -18.14 -5.07
C LYS A 225 -10.73 -17.34 -5.63
N PHE A 226 -9.51 -17.81 -5.39
CA PHE A 226 -8.35 -17.36 -6.13
C PHE A 226 -8.41 -17.87 -7.57
N GLY A 227 -7.86 -17.10 -8.47
CA GLY A 227 -7.83 -17.45 -9.89
C GLY A 227 -6.87 -16.52 -10.63
N PRO A 228 -6.57 -16.81 -11.90
CA PRO A 228 -5.61 -16.05 -12.68
C PRO A 228 -6.00 -14.57 -12.74
N VAL A 229 -5.00 -13.71 -12.65
CA VAL A 229 -5.19 -12.25 -12.70
C VAL A 229 -4.91 -11.79 -14.12
N ARG A 230 -5.93 -11.22 -14.77
CA ARG A 230 -5.74 -10.58 -16.09
C ARG A 230 -4.86 -9.34 -15.96
N ARG A 231 -3.85 -9.25 -16.79
CA ARG A 231 -2.97 -8.08 -16.91
C ARG A 231 -2.86 -7.67 -18.38
N LEU A 232 -2.66 -6.40 -18.61
CA LEU A 232 -2.24 -5.91 -19.92
C LEU A 232 -0.78 -6.33 -20.17
N PRO A 233 -0.38 -6.50 -21.44
CA PRO A 233 1.02 -6.73 -21.79
C PRO A 233 1.89 -5.60 -21.24
N ALA A 234 3.07 -5.97 -20.74
CA ALA A 234 4.05 -4.96 -20.32
C ALA A 234 4.62 -4.23 -21.53
N THR A 235 4.73 -2.90 -21.43
CA THR A 235 5.50 -2.12 -22.39
C THR A 235 6.97 -2.18 -21.99
N VAL A 236 7.82 -2.66 -22.90
CA VAL A 236 9.25 -2.83 -22.66
C VAL A 236 10.03 -2.07 -23.72
N PHE A 237 10.89 -1.17 -23.31
CA PHE A 237 11.86 -0.49 -24.19
C PHE A 237 13.26 -1.04 -23.92
N LYS A 238 14.08 -1.10 -24.97
CA LYS A 238 15.49 -1.51 -24.86
C LYS A 238 16.37 -0.27 -24.74
N ASP A 239 17.27 -0.28 -23.77
CA ASP A 239 18.29 0.75 -23.51
C ASP A 239 17.76 2.15 -23.18
N ARG A 240 16.75 2.65 -23.88
CA ARG A 240 16.19 3.99 -23.69
C ARG A 240 14.68 4.00 -23.82
N TYR A 241 14.03 4.85 -23.05
CA TYR A 241 12.60 5.05 -23.14
C TYR A 241 12.17 5.49 -24.53
N GLY A 242 11.10 4.89 -25.08
CA GLY A 242 10.56 5.20 -26.40
C GLY A 242 11.30 4.54 -27.58
N ARG A 243 12.28 3.65 -27.33
CA ARG A 243 12.94 2.83 -28.36
C ARG A 243 12.52 1.37 -28.19
N SER A 244 11.95 0.79 -29.24
CA SER A 244 11.60 -0.65 -29.35
C SER A 244 12.74 -1.45 -29.96
#